data_8c09b11d8776f9786efa92ddc0f2a953
#
_entry.id   8c09b11d8776f9786efa92ddc0f2a953
#
_cell.length_a   1.000
_cell.length_b   1.000
_cell.length_c   1.000
_cell.angle_alpha   90.00
_cell.angle_beta   90.00
_cell.angle_gamma   90.00
#
_symmetry.space_group_name_H-M   'P 1'
#
loop_
_entity.id
_entity.type
_entity.pdbx_description
1 polymer ?
#
loop_
_entity_poly.entity_id
_entity_poly.type
_entity_poly.pdbx_seq_one_letter_code
_entity_poly.pdbx_strand_id
1 'polypeptide(L)'
;MSINIRTNIGPATTGLSEHGTFRNSMYQEQEQEKKEKQNTPVRPAAVKDHVSAHFMINEDLRLKSTGLQNEISHLEEEMSIVQTAASALENVEVKLTDIMELLVIVSKEIKFNSVMREADQQELVKLIKRINTIAEETSYGHQSLLDGSYGVRGVATGDFLEFVMMNSNSKTSPLSGYEVLVTEAATRSELKGFLPFTQDIVDQKEQLIFEENGTSNCFITHKGESVSATFSRLADWIIQLNIPLEIVRNADDILHFRHIQYGSAYVFEASSFTPGLLSLDSQKVALASPGLDLKGRINGIPCLGHGQYLSVPAETEDISGLTVRYYGSEAPADKVAGTVSVIQNGFQFRVGIPEPHIELLSLASIHTSNLGVDTENVSGFNSLEEIDIQTEQRIKDSIFVLEKSMKEISEVRDRVKVFCDTTFNDSMKDLRNEYEKLVITEKNIENSVEAHVFAEQTGNIIAKNLVRSTEAQAHQNHETVLSLLK
;
A
#
# COMPACT_ATOMS: atom_id res chain seq x y z
N MET A 1 -35.16 10.14 -14.99
CA MET A 1 -34.46 9.48 -16.11
C MET A 1 -33.84 8.22 -15.56
N SER A 2 -34.46 7.07 -15.84
CA SER A 2 -34.03 5.76 -15.32
C SER A 2 -33.01 5.17 -16.27
N ILE A 3 -31.79 4.96 -15.78
CA ILE A 3 -30.73 4.29 -16.56
C ILE A 3 -30.84 2.80 -16.26
N ASN A 4 -31.30 2.05 -17.27
CA ASN A 4 -31.30 0.59 -17.26
C ASN A 4 -29.89 0.07 -17.59
N ILE A 5 -29.19 -0.41 -16.58
CA ILE A 5 -27.96 -1.18 -16.78
C ILE A 5 -28.36 -2.63 -17.04
N ARG A 6 -28.32 -3.04 -18.29
CA ARG A 6 -28.37 -4.46 -18.65
C ARG A 6 -27.02 -5.11 -18.35
N THR A 7 -26.95 -5.83 -17.26
CA THR A 7 -25.87 -6.80 -17.00
C THR A 7 -26.07 -7.99 -17.93
N ASN A 8 -25.18 -8.12 -18.90
CA ASN A 8 -25.13 -9.26 -19.80
C ASN A 8 -24.33 -10.37 -19.13
N ILE A 9 -24.97 -11.16 -18.26
CA ILE A 9 -24.42 -12.41 -17.74
C ILE A 9 -24.78 -13.50 -18.70
N GLY A 10 -23.91 -13.81 -19.65
CA GLY A 10 -24.04 -15.00 -20.50
C GLY A 10 -23.87 -16.27 -19.63
N PRO A 11 -24.61 -17.32 -19.90
CA PRO A 11 -24.61 -18.51 -19.07
C PRO A 11 -23.34 -19.34 -19.27
N ALA A 12 -22.51 -19.38 -18.23
CA ALA A 12 -21.33 -20.26 -18.13
C ALA A 12 -21.72 -21.69 -17.69
N THR A 13 -22.81 -22.23 -18.23
CA THR A 13 -23.34 -23.57 -17.84
C THR A 13 -23.27 -24.64 -18.91
N THR A 14 -22.70 -24.38 -20.07
CA THR A 14 -22.61 -25.37 -21.16
C THR A 14 -21.41 -26.31 -21.10
N GLY A 15 -20.37 -26.01 -20.29
CA GLY A 15 -19.18 -26.85 -20.23
C GLY A 15 -19.29 -28.13 -19.37
N LEU A 16 -20.27 -28.20 -18.46
CA LEU A 16 -20.40 -29.34 -17.54
C LEU A 16 -21.31 -30.46 -18.09
N SER A 17 -22.15 -30.18 -19.07
CA SER A 17 -23.05 -31.21 -19.65
C SER A 17 -22.35 -32.06 -20.72
N GLU A 18 -21.39 -31.52 -21.44
CA GLU A 18 -20.67 -32.26 -22.50
C GLU A 18 -19.66 -33.26 -21.92
N HIS A 19 -19.02 -32.95 -20.77
CA HIS A 19 -18.17 -33.90 -20.10
C HIS A 19 -18.91 -35.09 -19.47
N GLY A 20 -20.15 -34.91 -19.06
CA GLY A 20 -21.00 -35.99 -18.54
C GLY A 20 -21.47 -36.94 -19.60
N THR A 21 -21.82 -36.44 -20.78
CA THR A 21 -22.25 -37.26 -21.93
C THR A 21 -21.12 -38.03 -22.58
N PHE A 22 -19.94 -37.42 -22.69
CA PHE A 22 -18.73 -38.09 -23.21
C PHE A 22 -18.29 -39.24 -22.28
N ARG A 23 -18.35 -39.05 -20.97
CA ARG A 23 -18.01 -40.08 -19.99
C ARG A 23 -18.98 -41.28 -20.02
N ASN A 24 -20.28 -41.03 -20.16
CA ASN A 24 -21.29 -42.08 -20.27
C ASN A 24 -21.21 -42.85 -21.60
N SER A 25 -20.84 -42.19 -22.71
CA SER A 25 -20.66 -42.89 -23.99
C SER A 25 -19.43 -43.80 -23.93
N MET A 26 -18.32 -43.38 -23.31
CA MET A 26 -17.14 -44.21 -23.12
C MET A 26 -17.37 -45.44 -22.22
N TYR A 27 -18.22 -45.29 -21.20
CA TYR A 27 -18.58 -46.46 -20.35
C TYR A 27 -19.52 -47.44 -21.07
N GLN A 28 -20.43 -46.95 -21.91
CA GLN A 28 -21.29 -47.84 -22.67
C GLN A 28 -20.52 -48.55 -23.81
N GLU A 29 -19.58 -47.90 -24.46
CA GLU A 29 -18.71 -48.53 -25.45
C GLU A 29 -17.79 -49.57 -24.82
N GLN A 30 -17.24 -49.31 -23.63
CA GLN A 30 -16.41 -50.30 -22.91
C GLN A 30 -17.25 -51.52 -22.42
N GLU A 31 -18.50 -51.36 -22.05
CA GLU A 31 -19.38 -52.51 -21.71
C GLU A 31 -19.81 -53.30 -22.93
N GLN A 32 -20.05 -52.65 -24.09
CA GLN A 32 -20.31 -53.32 -25.33
C GLN A 32 -19.07 -54.06 -25.85
N GLU A 33 -17.89 -53.50 -25.81
CA GLU A 33 -16.64 -54.16 -26.16
C GLU A 33 -16.34 -55.36 -25.25
N LYS A 34 -16.67 -55.30 -23.93
CA LYS A 34 -16.52 -56.45 -23.01
C LYS A 34 -17.50 -57.55 -23.31
N LYS A 35 -18.71 -57.29 -23.81
CA LYS A 35 -19.71 -58.30 -24.20
C LYS A 35 -19.39 -58.95 -25.55
N GLU A 36 -18.76 -58.22 -26.47
CA GLU A 36 -18.32 -58.79 -27.75
C GLU A 36 -17.04 -59.66 -27.63
N LYS A 37 -16.15 -59.33 -26.68
CA LYS A 37 -14.89 -60.10 -26.47
C LYS A 37 -15.09 -61.46 -25.78
N GLN A 38 -16.33 -61.79 -25.32
CA GLN A 38 -16.57 -63.12 -24.70
C GLN A 38 -16.99 -64.22 -25.69
N ASN A 39 -17.22 -63.90 -27.00
CA ASN A 39 -17.77 -64.87 -27.94
C ASN A 39 -16.95 -65.05 -29.23
N THR A 40 -15.67 -64.69 -29.32
CA THR A 40 -14.86 -64.90 -30.53
C THR A 40 -13.63 -65.75 -30.24
N PRO A 41 -13.35 -66.76 -31.08
CA PRO A 41 -12.14 -67.57 -30.89
C PRO A 41 -10.87 -66.76 -31.23
N VAL A 42 -9.88 -66.93 -30.36
CA VAL A 42 -8.59 -66.24 -30.43
C VAL A 42 -7.88 -66.46 -31.77
N ARG A 43 -7.78 -65.44 -32.58
CA ARG A 43 -6.83 -65.29 -33.70
C ARG A 43 -5.73 -64.31 -33.31
N PRO A 44 -4.45 -64.56 -33.61
CA PRO A 44 -3.38 -63.65 -33.27
C PRO A 44 -3.37 -62.44 -34.17
N ALA A 45 -4.00 -61.37 -33.75
CA ALA A 45 -3.95 -60.04 -34.37
C ALA A 45 -3.23 -59.05 -33.46
N ALA A 46 -1.98 -59.34 -33.13
CA ALA A 46 -1.24 -58.63 -32.06
C ALA A 46 -0.38 -57.46 -32.55
N VAL A 47 -0.33 -57.08 -33.83
CA VAL A 47 0.67 -56.14 -34.32
C VAL A 47 0.07 -54.74 -34.66
N LYS A 48 -1.24 -54.63 -34.91
CA LYS A 48 -1.86 -53.33 -35.25
C LYS A 48 -2.34 -52.50 -34.07
N ASP A 49 -2.70 -53.12 -32.95
CA ASP A 49 -3.21 -52.43 -31.78
C ASP A 49 -2.10 -51.71 -30.95
N HIS A 50 -0.88 -52.22 -31.02
CA HIS A 50 0.24 -51.65 -30.32
C HIS A 50 0.74 -50.31 -30.91
N VAL A 51 0.65 -50.11 -32.24
CA VAL A 51 1.08 -48.88 -32.93
C VAL A 51 0.12 -47.70 -32.60
N SER A 52 -1.18 -47.99 -32.47
CA SER A 52 -2.15 -46.93 -32.12
C SER A 52 -2.06 -46.53 -30.64
N ALA A 53 -1.78 -47.46 -29.72
CA ALA A 53 -1.58 -47.14 -28.30
C ALA A 53 -0.32 -46.29 -28.08
N HIS A 54 0.78 -46.61 -28.76
CA HIS A 54 2.02 -45.85 -28.70
C HIS A 54 1.86 -44.43 -29.25
N PHE A 55 1.11 -44.26 -30.33
CA PHE A 55 0.81 -42.98 -30.93
C PHE A 55 -0.02 -42.12 -29.98
N MET A 56 -1.05 -42.70 -29.33
CA MET A 56 -1.90 -41.97 -28.38
C MET A 56 -1.12 -41.55 -27.13
N ILE A 57 -0.23 -42.38 -26.61
CA ILE A 57 0.61 -42.05 -25.44
C ILE A 57 1.60 -40.94 -25.77
N ASN A 58 2.21 -41.00 -26.96
CA ASN A 58 3.16 -39.96 -27.40
C ASN A 58 2.46 -38.62 -27.61
N GLU A 59 1.26 -38.62 -28.19
CA GLU A 59 0.47 -37.40 -28.37
C GLU A 59 0.00 -36.80 -27.01
N ASP A 60 -0.40 -37.64 -26.04
CA ASP A 60 -0.76 -37.18 -24.67
C ASP A 60 0.46 -36.57 -23.95
N LEU A 61 1.64 -37.18 -24.06
CA LEU A 61 2.89 -36.63 -23.51
C LEU A 61 3.28 -35.32 -24.18
N ARG A 62 3.12 -35.23 -25.50
CA ARG A 62 3.39 -34.02 -26.26
C ARG A 62 2.44 -32.88 -25.87
N LEU A 63 1.15 -33.17 -25.68
CA LEU A 63 0.19 -32.19 -25.21
C LEU A 63 0.52 -31.70 -23.80
N LYS A 64 0.91 -32.61 -22.90
CA LYS A 64 1.36 -32.25 -21.55
C LYS A 64 2.66 -31.45 -21.55
N SER A 65 3.64 -31.84 -22.36
CA SER A 65 4.90 -31.12 -22.54
C SER A 65 4.66 -29.71 -23.07
N THR A 66 3.78 -29.55 -24.07
CA THR A 66 3.39 -28.23 -24.61
C THR A 66 2.64 -27.41 -23.56
N GLY A 67 1.77 -28.04 -22.76
CA GLY A 67 1.06 -27.38 -21.65
C GLY A 67 2.02 -26.83 -20.61
N LEU A 68 2.99 -27.65 -20.17
CA LEU A 68 4.02 -27.20 -19.21
C LEU A 68 4.92 -26.09 -19.80
N GLN A 69 5.27 -26.17 -21.07
CA GLN A 69 6.05 -25.13 -21.72
C GLN A 69 5.30 -23.79 -21.77
N ASN A 70 3.99 -23.82 -22.03
CA ASN A 70 3.17 -22.63 -21.99
C ASN A 70 3.05 -22.06 -20.57
N GLU A 71 2.93 -22.92 -19.54
CA GLU A 71 2.91 -22.48 -18.14
C GLU A 71 4.27 -21.88 -17.72
N ILE A 72 5.39 -22.48 -18.13
CA ILE A 72 6.73 -21.89 -17.90
C ILE A 72 6.83 -20.51 -18.54
N SER A 73 6.40 -20.35 -19.79
CA SER A 73 6.43 -19.04 -20.47
C SER A 73 5.54 -18.02 -19.80
N HIS A 74 4.36 -18.41 -19.34
CA HIS A 74 3.46 -17.53 -18.60
C HIS A 74 4.07 -17.08 -17.26
N LEU A 75 4.68 -18.02 -16.54
CA LEU A 75 5.34 -17.70 -15.28
C LEU A 75 6.58 -16.80 -15.47
N GLU A 76 7.32 -16.94 -16.60
CA GLU A 76 8.40 -16.04 -16.99
C GLU A 76 7.90 -14.62 -17.30
N GLU A 77 6.73 -14.47 -17.91
CA GLU A 77 6.09 -13.16 -18.13
C GLU A 77 5.67 -12.52 -16.80
N GLU A 78 5.02 -13.27 -15.94
CA GLU A 78 4.61 -12.81 -14.61
C GLU A 78 5.82 -12.41 -13.75
N MET A 79 6.88 -13.19 -13.76
CA MET A 79 8.14 -12.89 -13.09
C MET A 79 8.76 -11.58 -13.61
N SER A 80 8.67 -11.31 -14.92
CA SER A 80 9.16 -10.06 -15.52
C SER A 80 8.43 -8.82 -15.00
N ILE A 81 7.12 -8.93 -14.69
CA ILE A 81 6.36 -7.85 -14.07
C ILE A 81 6.97 -7.50 -12.70
N VAL A 82 7.17 -8.51 -11.86
CA VAL A 82 7.69 -8.32 -10.50
C VAL A 82 9.14 -7.84 -10.51
N GLN A 83 9.96 -8.33 -11.44
CA GLN A 83 11.34 -7.85 -11.63
C GLN A 83 11.40 -6.39 -12.09
N THR A 84 10.44 -5.95 -12.92
CA THR A 84 10.33 -4.55 -13.33
C THR A 84 10.05 -3.65 -12.13
N ALA A 85 9.11 -4.05 -11.27
CA ALA A 85 8.83 -3.33 -10.02
C ALA A 85 10.05 -3.33 -9.07
N ALA A 86 10.75 -4.47 -8.92
CA ALA A 86 11.95 -4.56 -8.09
C ALA A 86 13.06 -3.60 -8.55
N SER A 87 13.33 -3.57 -9.86
CA SER A 87 14.34 -2.67 -10.43
C SER A 87 14.00 -1.19 -10.26
N ALA A 88 12.71 -0.85 -10.36
CA ALA A 88 12.24 0.51 -10.09
C ALA A 88 12.40 0.90 -8.61
N LEU A 89 12.11 -0.02 -7.67
CA LEU A 89 12.31 0.20 -6.24
C LEU A 89 13.80 0.41 -5.90
N GLU A 90 14.71 -0.35 -6.52
CA GLU A 90 16.16 -0.12 -6.39
C GLU A 90 16.57 1.29 -6.87
N ASN A 91 15.99 1.76 -7.99
CA ASN A 91 16.23 3.11 -8.47
C ASN A 91 15.71 4.18 -7.49
N VAL A 92 14.57 3.94 -6.84
CA VAL A 92 14.04 4.84 -5.80
C VAL A 92 14.97 4.87 -4.59
N GLU A 93 15.49 3.73 -4.13
CA GLU A 93 16.47 3.70 -3.02
C GLU A 93 17.73 4.51 -3.32
N VAL A 94 18.21 4.46 -4.57
CA VAL A 94 19.34 5.31 -5.00
C VAL A 94 18.96 6.79 -4.86
N LYS A 95 17.74 7.19 -5.26
CA LYS A 95 17.30 8.59 -5.15
C LYS A 95 17.10 9.03 -3.70
N LEU A 96 16.57 8.16 -2.83
CA LEU A 96 16.49 8.43 -1.39
C LEU A 96 17.89 8.57 -0.76
N THR A 97 18.86 7.77 -1.21
CA THR A 97 20.25 7.89 -0.81
C THR A 97 20.87 9.23 -1.27
N ASP A 98 20.61 9.64 -2.53
CA ASP A 98 21.04 10.93 -3.06
C ASP A 98 20.49 12.09 -2.20
N ILE A 99 19.20 12.01 -1.78
CA ILE A 99 18.57 12.97 -0.86
C ILE A 99 19.25 12.95 0.51
N MET A 100 19.53 11.77 1.06
CA MET A 100 20.21 11.65 2.36
C MET A 100 21.60 12.29 2.32
N GLU A 101 22.37 12.05 1.27
CA GLU A 101 23.69 12.67 1.08
C GLU A 101 23.58 14.20 1.03
N LEU A 102 22.61 14.73 0.29
CA LEU A 102 22.34 16.16 0.21
C LEU A 102 22.02 16.74 1.60
N LEU A 103 21.08 16.12 2.35
CA LEU A 103 20.68 16.58 3.69
C LEU A 103 21.87 16.52 4.67
N VAL A 104 22.71 15.48 4.61
CA VAL A 104 23.92 15.36 5.46
C VAL A 104 24.95 16.42 5.13
N ILE A 105 25.14 16.77 3.84
CA ILE A 105 26.06 17.86 3.44
C ILE A 105 25.56 19.19 3.99
N VAL A 106 24.29 19.51 3.73
CA VAL A 106 23.66 20.76 4.16
C VAL A 106 23.64 20.90 5.69
N SER A 107 23.45 19.79 6.42
CA SER A 107 23.46 19.78 7.90
C SER A 107 24.82 20.12 8.51
N LYS A 108 25.92 19.91 7.79
CA LYS A 108 27.31 20.19 8.24
C LYS A 108 27.79 21.59 7.88
N GLU A 109 27.08 22.31 7.05
CA GLU A 109 27.48 23.66 6.64
C GLU A 109 27.21 24.69 7.74
N ILE A 110 28.27 25.13 8.43
CA ILE A 110 28.22 26.04 9.60
C ILE A 110 27.85 27.49 9.20
N LYS A 111 27.99 27.85 7.92
CA LYS A 111 27.68 29.22 7.42
C LYS A 111 26.70 29.10 6.25
N PHE A 112 25.46 29.37 6.54
CA PHE A 112 24.40 29.40 5.55
C PHE A 112 24.58 30.55 4.55
N ASN A 113 25.01 30.20 3.34
CA ASN A 113 24.88 31.11 2.20
C ASN A 113 23.50 30.90 1.57
N SER A 114 22.66 31.94 1.58
CA SER A 114 21.27 31.87 1.06
C SER A 114 21.18 31.39 -0.39
N VAL A 115 22.16 31.75 -1.22
CA VAL A 115 22.20 31.35 -2.64
C VAL A 115 22.50 29.86 -2.80
N MET A 116 23.42 29.30 -2.00
CA MET A 116 23.70 27.86 -2.00
C MET A 116 22.50 27.06 -1.50
N ARG A 117 21.87 27.51 -0.44
CA ARG A 117 20.66 26.85 0.10
C ARG A 117 19.52 26.81 -0.90
N GLU A 118 19.32 27.88 -1.66
CA GLU A 118 18.31 27.88 -2.70
C GLU A 118 18.62 26.88 -3.82
N ALA A 119 19.88 26.75 -4.21
CA ALA A 119 20.33 25.75 -5.18
C ALA A 119 20.14 24.32 -4.65
N ASP A 120 20.49 24.06 -3.40
CA ASP A 120 20.32 22.76 -2.74
C ASP A 120 18.83 22.40 -2.58
N GLN A 121 17.98 23.39 -2.24
CA GLN A 121 16.54 23.22 -2.20
C GLN A 121 15.96 22.84 -3.59
N GLN A 122 16.44 23.48 -4.65
CA GLN A 122 16.02 23.14 -6.01
C GLN A 122 16.46 21.71 -6.40
N GLU A 123 17.65 21.29 -5.95
CA GLU A 123 18.11 19.91 -6.17
C GLU A 123 17.27 18.90 -5.40
N LEU A 124 16.96 19.17 -4.13
CA LEU A 124 16.05 18.37 -3.33
C LEU A 124 14.69 18.18 -4.03
N VAL A 125 14.07 19.27 -4.49
CA VAL A 125 12.79 19.24 -5.23
C VAL A 125 12.89 18.40 -6.50
N LYS A 126 14.01 18.45 -7.21
CA LYS A 126 14.23 17.62 -8.42
C LYS A 126 14.33 16.14 -8.07
N LEU A 127 15.02 15.77 -6.99
CA LEU A 127 15.14 14.39 -6.54
C LEU A 127 13.78 13.82 -6.12
N ILE A 128 12.99 14.59 -5.36
CA ILE A 128 11.60 14.25 -5.00
C ILE A 128 10.74 14.03 -6.26
N LYS A 129 10.79 14.94 -7.22
CA LYS A 129 10.06 14.78 -8.51
C LYS A 129 10.52 13.55 -9.29
N ARG A 130 11.80 13.18 -9.22
CA ARG A 130 12.31 11.96 -9.87
C ARG A 130 11.67 10.71 -9.28
N ILE A 131 11.49 10.65 -7.96
CA ILE A 131 10.80 9.53 -7.31
C ILE A 131 9.36 9.44 -7.81
N ASN A 132 8.63 10.56 -7.85
CA ASN A 132 7.26 10.58 -8.37
C ASN A 132 7.19 10.17 -9.84
N THR A 133 8.16 10.60 -10.66
CA THR A 133 8.27 10.15 -12.06
C THR A 133 8.47 8.64 -12.15
N ILE A 134 9.33 8.04 -11.31
CA ILE A 134 9.52 6.59 -11.27
C ILE A 134 8.20 5.89 -10.87
N ALA A 135 7.47 6.43 -9.89
CA ALA A 135 6.17 5.88 -9.46
C ALA A 135 5.13 5.85 -10.60
N GLU A 136 5.06 6.92 -11.40
CA GLU A 136 4.10 7.10 -12.48
C GLU A 136 4.48 6.32 -13.75
N GLU A 137 5.77 6.32 -14.12
CA GLU A 137 6.26 5.74 -15.37
C GLU A 137 6.54 4.24 -15.28
N THR A 138 6.72 3.69 -14.06
CA THR A 138 6.97 2.26 -13.90
C THR A 138 5.71 1.47 -14.25
N SER A 139 5.74 0.86 -15.43
CA SER A 139 4.61 0.08 -15.95
C SER A 139 5.08 -1.16 -16.68
N TYR A 140 4.23 -2.17 -16.74
CA TYR A 140 4.39 -3.34 -17.62
C TYR A 140 3.20 -3.40 -18.56
N GLY A 141 3.45 -3.21 -19.86
CA GLY A 141 2.39 -3.02 -20.84
C GLY A 141 1.59 -1.74 -20.55
N HIS A 142 0.33 -1.91 -20.15
CA HIS A 142 -0.58 -0.81 -19.80
C HIS A 142 -0.89 -0.73 -18.29
N GLN A 143 -0.21 -1.53 -17.48
CA GLN A 143 -0.44 -1.63 -16.04
C GLN A 143 0.66 -0.89 -15.28
N SER A 144 0.27 0.17 -14.56
CA SER A 144 1.19 0.85 -13.64
C SER A 144 1.46 -0.04 -12.44
N LEU A 145 2.72 -0.13 -12.01
CA LEU A 145 3.12 -1.08 -10.97
C LEU A 145 3.23 -0.44 -9.59
N LEU A 146 3.64 0.84 -9.51
CA LEU A 146 4.06 1.51 -8.28
C LEU A 146 3.25 2.78 -7.95
N ASP A 147 2.17 3.04 -8.68
CA ASP A 147 1.29 4.19 -8.48
C ASP A 147 0.25 3.97 -7.35
N GLY A 148 0.23 2.76 -6.76
CA GLY A 148 -0.76 2.34 -5.75
C GLY A 148 -2.02 1.69 -6.31
N SER A 149 -2.12 1.53 -7.64
CA SER A 149 -3.26 0.84 -8.27
C SER A 149 -3.42 -0.60 -7.80
N TYR A 150 -2.31 -1.24 -7.45
CA TYR A 150 -2.24 -2.60 -6.92
C TYR A 150 -1.87 -2.65 -5.44
N GLY A 151 -2.11 -1.54 -4.73
CA GLY A 151 -1.98 -1.43 -3.29
C GLY A 151 -3.31 -1.63 -2.57
N VAL A 152 -3.27 -1.36 -1.27
CA VAL A 152 -4.47 -1.30 -0.45
C VAL A 152 -5.26 -0.06 -0.83
N ARG A 153 -6.54 -0.22 -1.13
CA ARG A 153 -7.47 0.88 -1.37
C ARG A 153 -8.50 0.94 -0.27
N GLY A 154 -8.70 2.13 0.26
CA GLY A 154 -9.72 2.40 1.27
C GLY A 154 -10.65 3.52 0.85
N VAL A 155 -11.89 3.40 1.27
CA VAL A 155 -12.91 4.43 1.13
C VAL A 155 -13.51 4.68 2.50
N ALA A 156 -13.40 5.91 2.97
CA ALA A 156 -14.08 6.34 4.18
C ALA A 156 -15.49 6.83 3.85
N THR A 157 -16.45 6.47 4.69
CA THR A 157 -17.82 6.97 4.66
C THR A 157 -18.10 7.64 5.99
N GLY A 158 -18.49 8.90 5.96
CA GLY A 158 -18.73 9.74 7.13
C GLY A 158 -18.26 11.15 6.87
N ASP A 159 -18.79 12.10 7.64
CA ASP A 159 -18.41 13.50 7.54
C ASP A 159 -17.01 13.69 8.15
N PHE A 160 -16.15 14.43 7.44
CA PHE A 160 -14.81 14.77 7.91
C PHE A 160 -13.84 13.60 8.10
N LEU A 161 -14.15 12.40 7.57
CA LEU A 161 -13.32 11.21 7.67
C LEU A 161 -12.69 10.87 6.31
N GLU A 162 -11.38 10.61 6.31
CA GLU A 162 -10.60 10.26 5.13
C GLU A 162 -9.74 9.02 5.42
N PHE A 163 -9.68 8.09 4.46
CA PHE A 163 -8.72 7.01 4.49
C PHE A 163 -7.35 7.52 4.02
N VAL A 164 -6.31 7.22 4.78
CA VAL A 164 -4.94 7.63 4.45
C VAL A 164 -4.14 6.45 3.94
N MET A 165 -3.95 5.43 4.75
CA MET A 165 -3.14 4.27 4.41
C MET A 165 -3.50 3.04 5.25
N MET A 166 -3.00 1.89 4.82
CA MET A 166 -3.04 0.63 5.57
C MET A 166 -1.90 -0.28 5.10
N ASN A 167 -1.39 -1.13 5.97
CA ASN A 167 -0.34 -2.06 5.61
C ASN A 167 -0.82 -3.08 4.58
N SER A 168 0.06 -3.44 3.64
CA SER A 168 -0.25 -4.38 2.55
C SER A 168 -0.56 -5.80 3.03
N ASN A 169 -0.14 -6.17 4.24
CA ASN A 169 -0.36 -7.50 4.82
C ASN A 169 -1.70 -7.61 5.58
N SER A 170 -2.43 -6.51 5.71
CA SER A 170 -3.70 -6.48 6.42
C SER A 170 -4.82 -7.10 5.59
N LYS A 171 -5.91 -7.49 6.22
CA LYS A 171 -7.04 -8.15 5.54
C LYS A 171 -8.00 -7.14 4.91
N THR A 172 -8.69 -7.55 3.85
CA THR A 172 -9.86 -6.82 3.32
C THR A 172 -10.92 -6.66 4.40
N SER A 173 -11.52 -5.47 4.49
CA SER A 173 -12.56 -5.19 5.48
C SER A 173 -13.82 -6.03 5.24
N PRO A 174 -14.64 -6.27 6.29
CA PRO A 174 -16.00 -6.73 6.12
C PRO A 174 -16.80 -5.79 5.20
N LEU A 175 -17.92 -6.26 4.66
CA LEU A 175 -18.81 -5.43 3.82
C LEU A 175 -19.35 -4.20 4.54
N SER A 176 -19.46 -4.24 5.87
CA SER A 176 -19.84 -3.11 6.71
C SER A 176 -18.74 -2.06 6.89
N GLY A 177 -17.52 -2.36 6.46
CA GLY A 177 -16.34 -1.57 6.77
C GLY A 177 -15.89 -1.72 8.22
N TYR A 178 -14.82 -1.01 8.58
CA TYR A 178 -14.32 -0.86 9.95
C TYR A 178 -14.90 0.41 10.54
N GLU A 179 -15.59 0.31 11.67
CA GLU A 179 -16.17 1.47 12.37
C GLU A 179 -15.07 2.35 12.96
N VAL A 180 -15.17 3.66 12.75
CA VAL A 180 -14.25 4.66 13.30
C VAL A 180 -14.97 5.49 14.35
N LEU A 181 -14.51 5.38 15.59
CA LEU A 181 -15.00 6.13 16.73
C LEU A 181 -13.99 7.24 17.06
N VAL A 182 -14.45 8.48 17.09
CA VAL A 182 -13.67 9.65 17.52
C VAL A 182 -14.19 10.12 18.86
N THR A 183 -13.35 10.04 19.90
CA THR A 183 -13.72 10.43 21.25
C THR A 183 -13.33 11.87 21.57
N GLU A 184 -12.25 12.36 20.97
CA GLU A 184 -11.75 13.72 21.14
C GLU A 184 -11.16 14.19 19.80
N ALA A 185 -11.62 15.34 19.30
CA ALA A 185 -11.10 15.91 18.05
C ALA A 185 -9.75 16.60 18.29
N ALA A 186 -8.91 16.60 17.27
CA ALA A 186 -7.64 17.32 17.31
C ALA A 186 -7.87 18.83 17.41
N THR A 187 -7.06 19.50 18.21
CA THR A 187 -7.06 20.97 18.32
C THR A 187 -5.69 21.54 18.03
N ARG A 188 -5.64 22.84 17.77
CA ARG A 188 -4.42 23.56 17.51
C ARG A 188 -3.93 24.24 18.77
N SER A 189 -2.62 24.44 18.88
CA SER A 189 -2.05 25.28 19.91
C SER A 189 -2.47 26.74 19.70
N GLU A 190 -2.81 27.44 20.79
CA GLU A 190 -3.28 28.82 20.71
C GLU A 190 -2.78 29.68 21.85
N LEU A 191 -2.53 30.94 21.55
CA LEU A 191 -2.20 31.97 22.52
C LEU A 191 -3.10 33.19 22.31
N LYS A 192 -3.90 33.50 23.33
CA LYS A 192 -4.78 34.67 23.35
C LYS A 192 -4.26 35.72 24.31
N GLY A 193 -4.10 36.94 23.86
CA GLY A 193 -3.76 38.09 24.66
C GLY A 193 -4.87 38.47 25.65
N PHE A 194 -4.55 39.39 26.55
CA PHE A 194 -5.48 39.84 27.60
C PHE A 194 -6.02 41.26 27.34
N LEU A 195 -5.31 42.08 26.57
CA LEU A 195 -5.67 43.45 26.27
C LEU A 195 -5.93 43.67 24.79
N PRO A 196 -6.86 44.62 24.43
CA PRO A 196 -7.04 45.02 23.07
C PRO A 196 -5.79 45.68 22.48
N PHE A 197 -5.49 45.40 21.24
CA PHE A 197 -4.37 46.01 20.50
C PHE A 197 -4.79 47.41 20.00
N THR A 198 -4.47 48.43 20.80
CA THR A 198 -4.93 49.82 20.57
C THR A 198 -3.93 50.63 19.78
N GLN A 199 -4.38 51.82 19.28
CA GLN A 199 -3.52 52.76 18.56
C GLN A 199 -2.36 53.23 19.43
N ASP A 200 -2.54 53.45 20.74
CA ASP A 200 -1.49 53.86 21.66
C ASP A 200 -0.36 52.83 21.76
N ILE A 201 -0.72 51.55 21.72
CA ILE A 201 0.25 50.42 21.72
C ILE A 201 1.04 50.42 20.39
N VAL A 202 0.38 50.63 19.24
CA VAL A 202 1.02 50.72 17.93
C VAL A 202 2.02 51.87 17.90
N ASP A 203 1.64 53.02 18.44
CA ASP A 203 2.48 54.25 18.42
C ASP A 203 3.69 54.18 19.34
N GLN A 204 3.70 53.31 20.32
CA GLN A 204 4.82 53.04 21.24
C GLN A 204 5.92 52.18 20.63
N LYS A 205 5.80 51.73 19.36
CA LYS A 205 6.72 50.76 18.73
C LYS A 205 6.77 49.46 19.46
N GLU A 206 5.61 48.85 19.68
CA GLU A 206 5.45 47.57 20.31
C GLU A 206 6.30 46.50 19.60
N GLN A 207 6.89 45.61 20.39
CA GLN A 207 7.65 44.48 19.92
C GLN A 207 6.93 43.19 20.26
N LEU A 208 6.58 42.44 19.24
CA LEU A 208 6.01 41.11 19.35
C LEU A 208 7.10 40.10 18.94
N ILE A 209 7.49 39.24 19.86
CA ILE A 209 8.51 38.22 19.63
C ILE A 209 7.79 36.88 19.63
N PHE A 210 8.01 36.09 18.60
CA PHE A 210 7.50 34.74 18.47
C PHE A 210 8.70 33.78 18.41
N GLU A 211 8.65 32.76 19.24
CA GLU A 211 9.68 31.73 19.29
C GLU A 211 9.04 30.36 19.08
N GLU A 212 9.58 29.64 18.13
CA GLU A 212 9.19 28.30 17.82
C GLU A 212 10.42 27.50 17.40
N ASN A 213 10.60 26.31 17.96
CA ASN A 213 11.71 25.40 17.64
C ASN A 213 13.10 26.05 17.71
N GLY A 214 13.29 26.97 18.68
CA GLY A 214 14.54 27.70 18.86
C GLY A 214 14.78 28.80 17.83
N THR A 215 13.82 29.08 16.97
CA THR A 215 13.86 30.23 16.04
C THR A 215 13.03 31.37 16.61
N SER A 216 13.68 32.52 16.88
CA SER A 216 13.02 33.71 17.41
C SER A 216 12.90 34.78 16.35
N ASN A 217 11.67 35.26 16.14
CA ASN A 217 11.33 36.31 15.17
C ASN A 217 10.69 37.49 15.88
N CYS A 218 11.11 38.70 15.56
CA CYS A 218 10.62 39.93 16.18
C CYS A 218 9.90 40.82 15.17
N PHE A 219 8.63 41.11 15.43
CA PHE A 219 7.83 42.08 14.70
C PHE A 219 7.77 43.39 15.49
N ILE A 220 7.94 44.55 14.81
CA ILE A 220 7.91 45.89 15.45
C ILE A 220 6.80 46.71 14.78
N THR A 221 5.94 47.35 15.58
CA THR A 221 4.92 48.29 15.08
C THR A 221 5.53 49.61 14.67
N HIS A 222 4.87 50.33 13.79
CA HIS A 222 5.33 51.63 13.32
C HIS A 222 4.40 52.76 13.83
N LYS A 223 5.00 53.78 14.41
CA LYS A 223 4.25 54.94 14.87
C LYS A 223 3.46 55.61 13.74
N GLY A 224 2.18 55.90 13.96
CA GLY A 224 1.29 56.51 12.99
C GLY A 224 0.66 55.54 12.00
N GLU A 225 0.95 54.27 12.10
CA GLU A 225 0.26 53.19 11.37
C GLU A 225 -1.09 52.89 12.06
N SER A 226 -2.16 52.70 11.29
CA SER A 226 -3.44 52.31 11.92
C SER A 226 -3.39 50.88 12.42
N VAL A 227 -4.18 50.57 13.46
CA VAL A 227 -4.29 49.21 14.01
C VAL A 227 -4.58 48.19 12.92
N SER A 228 -5.51 48.47 12.00
CA SER A 228 -5.85 47.57 10.90
C SER A 228 -4.70 47.36 9.93
N ALA A 229 -3.94 48.44 9.60
CA ALA A 229 -2.75 48.30 8.73
C ALA A 229 -1.63 47.48 9.41
N THR A 230 -1.45 47.65 10.71
CA THR A 230 -0.50 46.85 11.51
C THR A 230 -0.88 45.38 11.53
N PHE A 231 -2.16 45.04 11.68
CA PHE A 231 -2.64 43.66 11.59
C PHE A 231 -2.34 43.05 10.21
N SER A 232 -2.64 43.77 9.12
CA SER A 232 -2.36 43.28 7.77
C SER A 232 -0.85 43.04 7.57
N ARG A 233 0.00 44.01 8.01
CA ARG A 233 1.45 43.87 7.91
C ARG A 233 2.00 42.75 8.77
N LEU A 234 1.42 42.50 9.95
CA LEU A 234 1.78 41.39 10.81
C LEU A 234 1.44 40.05 10.14
N ALA A 235 0.26 39.93 9.52
CA ALA A 235 -0.13 38.75 8.77
C ALA A 235 0.81 38.50 7.57
N ASP A 236 1.09 39.56 6.79
CA ASP A 236 2.05 39.43 5.68
C ASP A 236 3.44 39.04 6.14
N TRP A 237 3.88 39.61 7.28
CA TRP A 237 5.18 39.28 7.87
C TRP A 237 5.27 37.83 8.34
N ILE A 238 4.23 37.30 8.96
CA ILE A 238 4.12 35.87 9.35
C ILE A 238 4.25 35.00 8.09
N ILE A 239 3.55 35.33 7.02
CA ILE A 239 3.59 34.60 5.75
C ILE A 239 4.99 34.68 5.11
N GLN A 240 5.58 35.88 5.04
CA GLN A 240 6.91 36.10 4.43
C GLN A 240 8.03 35.34 5.14
N LEU A 241 7.96 35.21 6.45
CA LEU A 241 8.93 34.49 7.25
C LEU A 241 8.57 32.99 7.41
N ASN A 242 7.48 32.57 6.78
CA ASN A 242 6.98 31.20 6.85
C ASN A 242 6.80 30.72 8.30
N ILE A 243 6.35 31.62 9.20
CA ILE A 243 6.05 31.28 10.59
C ILE A 243 4.72 30.50 10.59
N PRO A 244 4.64 29.30 11.20
CA PRO A 244 3.44 28.45 11.10
C PRO A 244 2.31 28.91 12.04
N LEU A 245 2.04 30.20 12.07
CA LEU A 245 1.00 30.83 12.90
C LEU A 245 -0.03 31.52 12.05
N GLU A 246 -1.28 31.51 12.48
CA GLU A 246 -2.35 32.34 11.94
C GLU A 246 -2.84 33.34 13.00
N ILE A 247 -3.26 34.52 12.56
CA ILE A 247 -3.87 35.51 13.42
C ILE A 247 -5.39 35.32 13.35
N VAL A 248 -6.01 35.04 14.50
CA VAL A 248 -7.47 34.98 14.61
C VAL A 248 -7.96 36.35 15.06
N ARG A 249 -8.59 37.09 14.15
CA ARG A 249 -9.11 38.42 14.46
C ARG A 249 -10.48 38.32 15.16
N ASN A 250 -10.56 38.81 16.38
CA ASN A 250 -11.78 38.90 17.14
C ASN A 250 -12.35 40.33 17.11
N ALA A 251 -13.64 40.48 17.42
CA ALA A 251 -14.32 41.77 17.45
C ALA A 251 -13.72 42.75 18.48
N ASP A 252 -13.00 42.25 19.46
CA ASP A 252 -12.41 43.02 20.57
C ASP A 252 -10.98 43.50 20.26
N ASP A 253 -10.45 43.26 19.04
CA ASP A 253 -9.09 43.56 18.61
C ASP A 253 -8.00 42.97 19.57
N ILE A 254 -8.31 41.93 20.28
CA ILE A 254 -7.35 41.19 21.12
C ILE A 254 -6.51 40.29 20.20
N LEU A 255 -5.19 40.37 20.36
CA LEU A 255 -4.28 39.50 19.63
C LEU A 255 -4.54 38.04 20.01
N HIS A 256 -4.83 37.23 19.00
CA HIS A 256 -5.03 35.80 19.16
C HIS A 256 -4.28 35.08 18.05
N PHE A 257 -3.30 34.30 18.44
CA PHE A 257 -2.46 33.49 17.54
C PHE A 257 -2.81 32.04 17.71
N ARG A 258 -2.84 31.35 16.60
CA ARG A 258 -3.09 29.90 16.56
C ARG A 258 -2.07 29.25 15.63
N HIS A 259 -1.55 28.11 16.03
CA HIS A 259 -0.67 27.33 15.16
C HIS A 259 -1.45 26.77 13.96
N ILE A 260 -0.82 26.67 12.78
CA ILE A 260 -1.49 26.12 11.59
C ILE A 260 -1.66 24.61 11.65
N GLN A 261 -0.74 23.91 12.33
CA GLN A 261 -0.80 22.44 12.50
C GLN A 261 -1.62 22.06 13.75
N TYR A 262 -2.25 20.88 13.68
CA TYR A 262 -3.02 20.29 14.77
C TYR A 262 -2.15 19.36 15.61
N GLY A 263 -2.47 19.24 16.88
CA GLY A 263 -1.88 18.27 17.79
C GLY A 263 -1.03 18.87 18.90
N SER A 264 -0.61 18.00 19.79
CA SER A 264 0.13 18.36 21.01
C SER A 264 1.61 18.67 20.75
N ALA A 265 2.15 18.23 19.62
CA ALA A 265 3.56 18.43 19.26
C ALA A 265 3.89 19.88 18.86
N TYR A 266 2.91 20.64 18.42
CA TYR A 266 3.11 21.98 17.87
C TYR A 266 2.76 23.05 18.91
N VAL A 267 3.79 23.54 19.60
CA VAL A 267 3.65 24.58 20.62
C VAL A 267 4.61 25.72 20.31
N PHE A 268 4.15 26.95 20.47
CA PHE A 268 4.96 28.15 20.26
C PHE A 268 4.95 29.03 21.50
N GLU A 269 5.92 29.90 21.59
CA GLU A 269 6.05 30.91 22.63
C GLU A 269 5.94 32.31 22.02
N ALA A 270 5.38 33.23 22.78
CA ALA A 270 5.39 34.63 22.35
C ALA A 270 5.56 35.57 23.53
N SER A 271 6.13 36.75 23.25
CA SER A 271 6.25 37.81 24.25
C SER A 271 5.94 39.17 23.63
N SER A 272 5.57 40.11 24.48
CA SER A 272 5.28 41.49 24.11
C SER A 272 5.98 42.48 25.03
N PHE A 273 6.24 43.68 24.53
CA PHE A 273 6.83 44.74 25.37
C PHE A 273 5.78 45.29 26.32
N THR A 274 4.53 45.47 25.87
CA THR A 274 3.42 45.94 26.73
C THR A 274 2.91 44.79 27.60
N PRO A 275 2.92 44.95 28.95
CA PRO A 275 2.36 43.97 29.88
C PRO A 275 0.87 43.76 29.61
N GLY A 276 0.43 42.51 29.66
CA GLY A 276 -0.97 42.12 29.41
C GLY A 276 -1.35 42.02 27.94
N LEU A 277 -0.48 42.34 26.99
CA LEU A 277 -0.80 42.22 25.55
C LEU A 277 -0.74 40.74 25.11
N LEU A 278 0.37 40.05 25.31
CA LEU A 278 0.52 38.59 25.10
C LEU A 278 0.85 37.84 26.38
N SER A 279 1.63 38.47 27.27
CA SER A 279 1.99 37.93 28.57
C SER A 279 1.65 38.94 29.68
N LEU A 280 1.48 38.46 30.92
CA LEU A 280 1.13 39.32 32.06
C LEU A 280 2.23 40.35 32.40
N ASP A 281 3.48 39.99 32.21
CA ASP A 281 4.64 40.84 32.46
C ASP A 281 5.32 41.25 31.14
N SER A 282 5.95 42.45 31.12
CA SER A 282 6.70 42.96 29.98
C SER A 282 7.83 42.00 29.61
N GLN A 283 7.98 41.66 28.32
CA GLN A 283 9.04 40.81 27.77
C GLN A 283 9.12 39.40 28.38
N LYS A 284 8.14 39.00 29.16
CA LYS A 284 8.05 37.63 29.65
C LYS A 284 7.46 36.75 28.59
N VAL A 285 8.07 35.61 28.39
CA VAL A 285 7.62 34.59 27.45
C VAL A 285 6.33 33.96 27.96
N ALA A 286 5.31 33.96 27.13
CA ALA A 286 4.07 33.24 27.33
C ALA A 286 4.06 32.01 26.43
N LEU A 287 3.86 30.85 27.02
CA LEU A 287 3.70 29.58 26.31
C LEU A 287 2.27 29.47 25.80
N ALA A 288 2.09 29.15 24.54
CA ALA A 288 0.78 28.84 23.98
C ALA A 288 0.16 27.61 24.68
N SER A 289 -1.16 27.60 24.81
CA SER A 289 -1.90 26.42 25.25
C SER A 289 -1.68 25.31 24.21
N PRO A 290 -1.17 24.12 24.60
CA PRO A 290 -0.90 23.07 23.63
C PRO A 290 -2.20 22.60 22.96
N GLY A 291 -2.09 22.22 21.69
CA GLY A 291 -3.15 21.52 20.98
C GLY A 291 -3.38 20.10 21.53
N LEU A 292 -4.43 19.46 21.08
CA LEU A 292 -4.76 18.08 21.42
C LEU A 292 -4.65 17.20 20.16
N ASP A 293 -4.16 15.98 20.37
CA ASP A 293 -4.17 14.96 19.33
C ASP A 293 -5.54 14.27 19.26
N LEU A 294 -5.87 13.77 18.08
CA LEU A 294 -7.06 12.99 17.83
C LEU A 294 -7.08 11.73 18.73
N LYS A 295 -8.18 11.46 19.41
CA LYS A 295 -8.36 10.23 20.17
C LYS A 295 -9.55 9.44 19.65
N GLY A 296 -9.37 8.13 19.52
CA GLY A 296 -10.44 7.29 19.01
C GLY A 296 -10.09 5.81 18.98
N ARG A 297 -10.97 5.07 18.32
CA ARG A 297 -10.83 3.63 18.10
C ARG A 297 -11.25 3.29 16.69
N ILE A 298 -10.61 2.30 16.11
CA ILE A 298 -11.02 1.72 14.83
C ILE A 298 -11.34 0.26 15.07
N ASN A 299 -12.56 -0.15 14.71
CA ASN A 299 -13.08 -1.51 14.96
C ASN A 299 -12.92 -1.97 16.42
N GLY A 300 -13.13 -1.03 17.38
CA GLY A 300 -12.98 -1.28 18.80
C GLY A 300 -11.54 -1.26 19.34
N ILE A 301 -10.52 -1.20 18.47
CA ILE A 301 -9.11 -1.16 18.85
C ILE A 301 -8.68 0.27 19.16
N PRO A 302 -8.06 0.52 20.33
CA PRO A 302 -7.52 1.83 20.66
C PRO A 302 -6.41 2.20 19.68
N CYS A 303 -6.47 3.41 19.13
CA CYS A 303 -5.52 3.90 18.14
C CYS A 303 -4.60 4.97 18.72
N LEU A 304 -3.45 5.14 18.08
CA LEU A 304 -2.52 6.23 18.34
C LEU A 304 -2.99 7.46 17.56
N GLY A 305 -3.13 8.59 18.27
CA GLY A 305 -3.46 9.87 17.66
C GLY A 305 -2.22 10.73 17.47
N HIS A 306 -2.08 11.33 16.27
CA HIS A 306 -1.06 12.33 15.98
C HIS A 306 -1.71 13.45 15.15
N GLY A 307 -1.84 14.62 15.73
CA GLY A 307 -2.62 15.69 15.10
C GLY A 307 -4.01 15.21 14.71
N GLN A 308 -4.37 15.31 13.45
CA GLN A 308 -5.66 14.86 12.88
C GLN A 308 -5.67 13.39 12.44
N TYR A 309 -4.57 12.66 12.61
CA TYR A 309 -4.43 11.27 12.19
C TYR A 309 -4.70 10.31 13.34
N LEU A 310 -5.32 9.18 13.02
CA LEU A 310 -5.60 8.10 13.94
C LEU A 310 -5.10 6.80 13.34
N SER A 311 -4.08 6.21 13.93
CA SER A 311 -3.37 5.04 13.39
C SER A 311 -3.55 3.83 14.29
N VAL A 312 -3.88 2.68 13.70
CA VAL A 312 -3.91 1.39 14.39
C VAL A 312 -2.48 0.92 14.59
N PRO A 313 -2.11 0.47 15.81
CA PRO A 313 -0.77 -0.06 16.06
C PRO A 313 -0.38 -1.20 15.11
N ALA A 314 0.90 -1.22 14.70
CA ALA A 314 1.44 -2.19 13.74
C ALA A 314 1.37 -3.66 14.23
N GLU A 315 1.21 -3.89 15.51
CA GLU A 315 1.14 -5.20 16.14
C GLU A 315 -0.23 -5.89 15.97
N THR A 316 -1.20 -5.21 15.35
CA THR A 316 -2.56 -5.72 15.15
C THR A 316 -2.64 -6.53 13.85
N GLU A 317 -2.90 -7.84 13.91
CA GLU A 317 -2.82 -8.75 12.75
C GLU A 317 -3.74 -8.38 11.59
N ASP A 318 -5.01 -8.03 11.85
CA ASP A 318 -6.03 -7.90 10.80
C ASP A 318 -6.10 -6.51 10.16
N ILE A 319 -5.84 -5.45 10.94
CA ILE A 319 -5.99 -4.03 10.51
C ILE A 319 -4.74 -3.21 10.81
N SER A 320 -3.58 -3.86 10.79
CA SER A 320 -2.28 -3.25 11.05
C SER A 320 -2.03 -2.01 10.20
N GLY A 321 -1.61 -0.92 10.85
CA GLY A 321 -1.23 0.33 10.17
C GLY A 321 -2.38 1.04 9.45
N LEU A 322 -3.65 0.67 9.70
CA LEU A 322 -4.79 1.43 9.19
C LEU A 322 -4.77 2.81 9.80
N THR A 323 -4.56 3.81 8.96
CA THR A 323 -4.52 5.21 9.33
C THR A 323 -5.64 5.96 8.64
N VAL A 324 -6.39 6.73 9.44
CA VAL A 324 -7.44 7.62 8.98
C VAL A 324 -7.15 9.05 9.41
N ARG A 325 -7.63 10.01 8.66
CA ARG A 325 -7.63 11.41 9.04
C ARG A 325 -9.04 11.87 9.37
N TYR A 326 -9.19 12.53 10.51
CA TYR A 326 -10.44 13.19 10.88
C TYR A 326 -10.17 14.69 11.02
N TYR A 327 -10.84 15.50 10.18
CA TYR A 327 -10.62 16.95 10.14
C TYR A 327 -11.83 17.76 10.67
N GLY A 328 -12.76 17.08 11.37
CA GLY A 328 -13.82 17.76 12.09
C GLY A 328 -13.29 18.56 13.29
N SER A 329 -13.87 19.73 13.53
CA SER A 329 -13.48 20.60 14.66
C SER A 329 -13.93 20.07 16.03
N GLU A 330 -14.91 19.20 16.05
CA GLU A 330 -15.49 18.58 17.25
C GLU A 330 -15.69 17.09 17.03
N ALA A 331 -15.66 16.31 18.11
CA ALA A 331 -16.04 14.91 18.04
C ALA A 331 -17.54 14.77 17.74
N PRO A 332 -17.97 13.78 16.92
CA PRO A 332 -19.38 13.54 16.65
C PRO A 332 -20.17 13.28 17.94
N ALA A 333 -21.43 13.70 17.97
CA ALA A 333 -22.28 13.61 19.18
C ALA A 333 -22.46 12.15 19.67
N ASP A 334 -22.52 11.20 18.75
CA ASP A 334 -22.57 9.76 19.01
C ASP A 334 -21.20 9.09 19.02
N LYS A 335 -20.13 9.87 18.87
CA LYS A 335 -18.73 9.46 18.72
C LYS A 335 -18.42 8.63 17.48
N VAL A 336 -19.39 8.29 16.65
CA VAL A 336 -19.19 7.57 15.38
C VAL A 336 -18.84 8.58 14.29
N ALA A 337 -17.59 8.58 13.83
CA ALA A 337 -17.15 9.43 12.72
C ALA A 337 -17.54 8.83 11.36
N GLY A 338 -17.67 7.50 11.29
CA GLY A 338 -18.03 6.80 10.06
C GLY A 338 -17.47 5.39 10.00
N THR A 339 -17.36 4.87 8.78
CA THR A 339 -16.76 3.56 8.53
C THR A 339 -15.71 3.66 7.43
N VAL A 340 -14.71 2.81 7.49
CA VAL A 340 -13.67 2.68 6.46
C VAL A 340 -13.75 1.29 5.85
N SER A 341 -14.08 1.25 4.57
CA SER A 341 -14.03 0.02 3.78
C SER A 341 -12.69 -0.07 3.07
N VAL A 342 -12.01 -1.19 3.26
CA VAL A 342 -10.68 -1.43 2.71
C VAL A 342 -10.71 -2.68 1.84
N ILE A 343 -10.13 -2.58 0.66
CA ILE A 343 -9.96 -3.69 -0.27
C ILE A 343 -8.47 -3.88 -0.50
N GLN A 344 -8.01 -5.10 -0.26
CA GLN A 344 -6.70 -5.55 -0.69
C GLN A 344 -6.74 -5.73 -2.20
N ASN A 345 -6.05 -4.85 -2.91
CA ASN A 345 -5.85 -4.97 -4.34
C ASN A 345 -4.40 -5.40 -4.57
N GLY A 346 -4.19 -6.37 -5.44
CA GLY A 346 -2.84 -6.85 -5.74
C GLY A 346 -2.79 -7.57 -7.06
N PHE A 347 -1.60 -7.75 -7.58
CA PHE A 347 -1.36 -8.63 -8.71
C PHE A 347 -1.67 -10.06 -8.30
N GLN A 348 -2.48 -10.73 -9.10
CA GLN A 348 -2.84 -12.12 -8.90
C GLN A 348 -1.98 -12.98 -9.83
N PHE A 349 -1.14 -13.81 -9.23
CA PHE A 349 -0.26 -14.73 -9.93
C PHE A 349 -0.77 -16.15 -9.72
N ARG A 350 -0.86 -16.89 -10.83
CA ARG A 350 -1.27 -18.27 -10.79
C ARG A 350 -0.04 -19.18 -10.79
N VAL A 351 0.23 -19.81 -9.64
CA VAL A 351 1.45 -20.60 -9.43
C VAL A 351 1.14 -22.00 -8.92
N GLY A 352 2.06 -22.94 -9.16
CA GLY A 352 2.03 -24.29 -8.60
C GLY A 352 1.48 -25.37 -9.53
N ILE A 353 1.98 -26.59 -9.34
CA ILE A 353 1.58 -27.82 -10.01
C ILE A 353 1.55 -28.93 -8.95
N PRO A 354 0.61 -29.87 -8.98
CA PRO A 354 -0.47 -30.08 -9.96
C PRO A 354 -1.75 -29.26 -9.67
N GLU A 355 -1.81 -28.56 -8.54
CA GLU A 355 -2.96 -27.77 -8.13
C GLU A 355 -2.56 -26.29 -8.13
N PRO A 356 -2.83 -25.56 -9.23
CA PRO A 356 -2.52 -24.13 -9.28
C PRO A 356 -3.32 -23.37 -8.23
N HIS A 357 -2.63 -22.51 -7.46
CA HIS A 357 -3.22 -21.59 -6.52
C HIS A 357 -2.91 -20.15 -6.90
N ILE A 358 -3.64 -19.21 -6.35
CA ILE A 358 -3.45 -17.79 -6.62
C ILE A 358 -2.65 -17.20 -5.48
N GLU A 359 -1.50 -16.62 -5.82
CA GLU A 359 -0.70 -15.80 -4.92
C GLU A 359 -0.95 -14.32 -5.22
N LEU A 360 -1.02 -13.52 -4.17
CA LEU A 360 -1.33 -12.09 -4.27
C LEU A 360 -0.11 -11.27 -3.86
N LEU A 361 0.35 -10.38 -4.74
CA LEU A 361 1.37 -9.38 -4.43
C LEU A 361 0.75 -7.98 -4.44
N SER A 362 0.63 -7.37 -3.27
CA SER A 362 0.17 -6.00 -3.13
C SER A 362 1.36 -5.04 -3.12
N LEU A 363 1.33 -4.05 -4.02
CA LEU A 363 2.34 -3.00 -4.15
C LEU A 363 1.71 -1.66 -3.78
N ALA A 364 2.19 -1.08 -2.68
CA ALA A 364 1.78 0.25 -2.25
C ALA A 364 2.28 1.34 -3.20
N SER A 365 1.62 2.49 -3.19
CA SER A 365 2.11 3.67 -3.88
C SER A 365 3.45 4.13 -3.30
N ILE A 366 4.41 4.39 -4.17
CA ILE A 366 5.70 4.97 -3.79
C ILE A 366 5.78 6.46 -4.09
N HIS A 367 4.65 7.13 -4.35
CA HIS A 367 4.61 8.58 -4.44
C HIS A 367 5.11 9.21 -3.15
N THR A 368 5.88 10.27 -3.28
CA THR A 368 6.48 10.95 -2.12
C THR A 368 5.45 11.51 -1.15
N SER A 369 4.23 11.78 -1.59
CA SER A 369 3.09 12.14 -0.73
C SER A 369 2.61 11.02 0.20
N ASN A 370 2.96 9.76 -0.11
CA ASN A 370 2.56 8.58 0.66
C ASN A 370 3.74 7.96 1.45
N LEU A 371 4.94 8.50 1.30
CA LEU A 371 6.14 8.05 2.00
C LEU A 371 6.44 8.93 3.21
N GLY A 372 6.89 8.32 4.31
CA GLY A 372 7.23 9.01 5.54
C GLY A 372 6.04 9.63 6.26
N VAL A 373 4.82 9.23 5.93
CA VAL A 373 3.58 9.71 6.57
C VAL A 373 3.57 9.29 8.04
N ASP A 374 3.02 10.15 8.93
CA ASP A 374 2.97 9.88 10.37
C ASP A 374 4.37 9.75 11.01
N THR A 375 5.31 10.59 10.57
CA THR A 375 6.61 10.73 11.23
C THR A 375 6.54 11.87 12.23
N GLU A 376 6.84 11.58 13.50
CA GLU A 376 6.96 12.63 14.51
C GLU A 376 8.06 13.63 14.12
N ASN A 377 7.67 14.87 13.84
CA ASN A 377 8.59 15.95 13.51
C ASN A 377 7.99 17.28 13.96
N VAL A 378 8.85 18.24 14.25
CA VAL A 378 8.47 19.56 14.77
C VAL A 378 8.17 20.54 13.65
N SER A 379 8.70 20.30 12.45
CA SER A 379 8.55 21.18 11.28
C SER A 379 7.21 21.03 10.57
N GLY A 380 6.39 20.04 10.96
CA GLY A 380 5.05 19.81 10.41
C GLY A 380 5.02 19.14 9.05
N PHE A 381 6.05 18.37 8.70
CA PHE A 381 6.05 17.59 7.48
C PHE A 381 5.11 16.40 7.60
N ASN A 382 4.16 16.28 6.69
CA ASN A 382 3.22 15.17 6.65
C ASN A 382 3.72 14.00 5.77
N SER A 383 4.68 14.26 4.89
CA SER A 383 5.22 13.26 3.96
C SER A 383 6.58 13.70 3.42
N LEU A 384 7.24 12.81 2.67
CA LEU A 384 8.49 13.08 1.98
C LEU A 384 8.36 14.21 0.93
N GLU A 385 7.16 14.48 0.42
CA GLU A 385 6.93 15.55 -0.54
C GLU A 385 7.14 16.95 0.05
N GLU A 386 6.90 17.11 1.35
CA GLU A 386 6.89 18.41 2.05
C GLU A 386 8.23 18.79 2.67
N ILE A 387 9.23 17.90 2.63
CA ILE A 387 10.54 18.16 3.26
C ILE A 387 11.28 19.33 2.59
N ASP A 388 11.96 20.10 3.41
CA ASP A 388 12.80 21.19 2.95
C ASP A 388 14.02 21.41 3.86
N ILE A 389 14.92 22.34 3.43
CA ILE A 389 16.19 22.60 4.09
C ILE A 389 16.33 24.07 4.55
N GLN A 390 15.21 24.75 4.82
CA GLN A 390 15.24 26.18 5.09
C GLN A 390 15.86 26.55 6.45
N THR A 391 15.69 25.70 7.46
CA THR A 391 16.27 25.88 8.79
C THR A 391 16.97 24.62 9.26
N GLU A 392 17.84 24.76 10.27
CA GLU A 392 18.54 23.60 10.85
C GLU A 392 17.57 22.56 11.42
N GLN A 393 16.45 23.01 12.03
CA GLN A 393 15.44 22.09 12.56
C GLN A 393 14.73 21.36 11.42
N ARG A 394 14.35 22.08 10.35
CA ARG A 394 13.71 21.47 9.18
C ARG A 394 14.62 20.44 8.49
N ILE A 395 15.93 20.68 8.45
CA ILE A 395 16.88 19.67 7.95
C ILE A 395 16.88 18.42 8.81
N LYS A 396 16.88 18.55 10.14
CA LYS A 396 16.82 17.39 11.06
C LYS A 396 15.52 16.61 10.87
N ASP A 397 14.40 17.31 10.81
CA ASP A 397 13.09 16.68 10.61
C ASP A 397 12.96 16.02 9.21
N SER A 398 13.54 16.67 8.18
CA SER A 398 13.64 16.08 6.84
C SER A 398 14.41 14.75 6.83
N ILE A 399 15.47 14.65 7.64
CA ILE A 399 16.23 13.41 7.81
C ILE A 399 15.34 12.33 8.44
N PHE A 400 14.56 12.62 9.48
CA PHE A 400 13.65 11.64 10.11
C PHE A 400 12.58 11.15 9.15
N VAL A 401 11.95 12.05 8.40
CA VAL A 401 10.95 11.68 7.37
C VAL A 401 11.59 10.82 6.28
N LEU A 402 12.79 11.17 5.85
CA LEU A 402 13.54 10.43 4.84
C LEU A 402 13.96 9.03 5.34
N GLU A 403 14.46 8.90 6.57
CA GLU A 403 14.81 7.60 7.16
C GLU A 403 13.61 6.67 7.22
N LYS A 404 12.44 7.17 7.62
CA LYS A 404 11.20 6.39 7.58
C LYS A 404 10.84 5.98 6.15
N SER A 405 10.91 6.90 5.19
CA SER A 405 10.64 6.62 3.78
C SER A 405 11.59 5.56 3.21
N MET A 406 12.88 5.63 3.54
CA MET A 406 13.88 4.63 3.14
C MET A 406 13.54 3.24 3.70
N LYS A 407 13.11 3.19 4.96
CA LYS A 407 12.67 1.94 5.60
C LYS A 407 11.43 1.36 4.91
N GLU A 408 10.43 2.19 4.62
CA GLU A 408 9.21 1.79 3.91
C GLU A 408 9.52 1.20 2.52
N ILE A 409 10.38 1.86 1.74
CA ILE A 409 10.80 1.36 0.42
C ILE A 409 11.60 0.07 0.54
N SER A 410 12.51 -0.03 1.50
CA SER A 410 13.28 -1.27 1.75
C SER A 410 12.36 -2.44 2.10
N GLU A 411 11.35 -2.23 2.94
CA GLU A 411 10.35 -3.26 3.29
C GLU A 411 9.53 -3.73 2.08
N VAL A 412 9.14 -2.79 1.19
CA VAL A 412 8.43 -3.14 -0.06
C VAL A 412 9.34 -3.93 -0.98
N ARG A 413 10.59 -3.49 -1.20
CA ARG A 413 11.58 -4.19 -2.02
C ARG A 413 11.87 -5.60 -1.49
N ASP A 414 12.10 -5.74 -0.18
CA ASP A 414 12.41 -7.04 0.43
C ASP A 414 11.22 -8.01 0.28
N ARG A 415 9.99 -7.51 0.39
CA ARG A 415 8.77 -8.30 0.13
C ARG A 415 8.68 -8.76 -1.31
N VAL A 416 8.96 -7.87 -2.27
CA VAL A 416 8.99 -8.21 -3.70
C VAL A 416 10.05 -9.26 -3.99
N LYS A 417 11.24 -9.12 -3.39
CA LYS A 417 12.34 -10.06 -3.52
C LYS A 417 11.99 -11.44 -2.95
N VAL A 418 11.47 -11.47 -1.72
CA VAL A 418 11.03 -12.73 -1.09
C VAL A 418 9.94 -13.39 -1.95
N PHE A 419 8.99 -12.63 -2.47
CA PHE A 419 7.95 -13.13 -3.35
C PHE A 419 8.55 -13.75 -4.64
N CYS A 420 9.50 -13.10 -5.28
CA CYS A 420 10.23 -13.65 -6.43
C CYS A 420 10.92 -14.96 -6.09
N ASP A 421 11.65 -15.00 -4.98
CA ASP A 421 12.47 -16.13 -4.62
C ASP A 421 11.63 -17.36 -4.20
N THR A 422 10.59 -17.16 -3.39
CA THR A 422 9.77 -18.25 -2.86
C THR A 422 8.66 -18.69 -3.82
N THR A 423 8.03 -17.75 -4.53
CA THR A 423 6.86 -18.05 -5.36
C THR A 423 7.27 -18.44 -6.78
N PHE A 424 8.07 -17.62 -7.44
CA PHE A 424 8.42 -17.87 -8.84
C PHE A 424 9.58 -18.84 -9.02
N ASN A 425 10.67 -18.69 -8.29
CA ASN A 425 11.85 -19.53 -8.48
C ASN A 425 11.59 -20.99 -8.11
N ASP A 426 10.85 -21.24 -7.02
CA ASP A 426 10.50 -22.60 -6.63
C ASP A 426 9.52 -23.23 -7.62
N SER A 427 8.45 -22.50 -8.00
CA SER A 427 7.48 -22.99 -8.99
C SER A 427 8.13 -23.22 -10.36
N MET A 428 9.02 -22.34 -10.81
CA MET A 428 9.74 -22.46 -12.06
C MET A 428 10.65 -23.69 -12.05
N LYS A 429 11.32 -23.96 -10.94
CA LYS A 429 12.19 -25.13 -10.78
C LYS A 429 11.38 -26.43 -10.86
N ASP A 430 10.22 -26.48 -10.22
CA ASP A 430 9.36 -27.66 -10.26
C ASP A 430 8.77 -27.90 -11.64
N LEU A 431 8.30 -26.85 -12.31
CA LEU A 431 7.83 -26.90 -13.72
C LEU A 431 8.90 -27.42 -14.68
N ARG A 432 10.10 -26.86 -14.60
CA ARG A 432 11.23 -27.29 -15.46
C ARG A 432 11.63 -28.72 -15.19
N ASN A 433 11.68 -29.14 -13.93
CA ASN A 433 11.96 -30.54 -13.58
C ASN A 433 10.90 -31.49 -14.13
N GLU A 434 9.64 -31.13 -14.10
CA GLU A 434 8.56 -31.95 -14.65
C GLU A 434 8.57 -31.98 -16.18
N TYR A 435 8.82 -30.84 -16.82
CA TYR A 435 9.03 -30.74 -18.25
C TYR A 435 10.20 -31.61 -18.73
N GLU A 436 11.36 -31.55 -18.07
CA GLU A 436 12.52 -32.39 -18.40
C GLU A 436 12.21 -33.89 -18.28
N LYS A 437 11.49 -34.28 -17.23
CA LYS A 437 11.05 -35.69 -17.06
C LYS A 437 10.13 -36.14 -18.19
N LEU A 438 9.21 -35.29 -18.66
CA LEU A 438 8.33 -35.59 -19.76
C LEU A 438 9.10 -35.69 -21.08
N VAL A 439 10.03 -34.77 -21.36
CA VAL A 439 10.89 -34.80 -22.57
C VAL A 439 11.75 -36.05 -22.60
N ILE A 440 12.34 -36.45 -21.48
CA ILE A 440 13.11 -37.71 -21.36
C ILE A 440 12.20 -38.91 -21.64
N THR A 441 10.98 -38.88 -21.10
CA THR A 441 10.00 -39.97 -21.30
C THR A 441 9.56 -40.07 -22.76
N GLU A 442 9.30 -38.95 -23.43
CA GLU A 442 8.98 -38.86 -24.87
C GLU A 442 10.12 -39.47 -25.73
N LYS A 443 11.38 -39.06 -25.47
CA LYS A 443 12.53 -39.64 -26.15
C LYS A 443 12.72 -41.13 -25.96
N ASN A 444 12.44 -41.65 -24.76
CA ASN A 444 12.53 -43.03 -24.46
C ASN A 444 11.44 -43.88 -25.17
N ILE A 445 10.27 -43.28 -25.43
CA ILE A 445 9.18 -43.93 -26.18
C ILE A 445 9.48 -44.00 -27.67
N GLU A 446 10.22 -43.04 -28.22
CA GLU A 446 10.63 -43.06 -29.64
C GLU A 446 11.57 -44.23 -29.98
N ASN A 447 12.31 -44.76 -29.02
CA ASN A 447 13.19 -45.91 -29.22
C ASN A 447 12.40 -47.22 -29.07
N SER A 448 12.07 -47.88 -30.15
CA SER A 448 11.03 -48.87 -30.37
C SER A 448 11.12 -50.22 -29.60
N VAL A 449 12.14 -50.51 -28.83
CA VAL A 449 12.28 -51.80 -28.08
C VAL A 449 11.98 -51.59 -26.58
N GLU A 450 12.32 -50.45 -26.02
CA GLU A 450 12.00 -50.09 -24.62
C GLU A 450 10.58 -49.51 -24.46
N ALA A 451 10.00 -48.95 -25.55
CA ALA A 451 8.67 -48.36 -25.58
C ALA A 451 7.57 -49.30 -25.09
N HIS A 452 7.70 -50.59 -25.36
CA HIS A 452 6.68 -51.58 -24.96
C HIS A 452 6.65 -51.79 -23.42
N VAL A 453 7.80 -51.89 -22.80
CA VAL A 453 7.92 -52.03 -21.35
C VAL A 453 7.52 -50.75 -20.62
N PHE A 454 7.86 -49.60 -21.18
CA PHE A 454 7.52 -48.29 -20.61
C PHE A 454 6.02 -47.97 -20.75
N ALA A 455 5.39 -48.34 -21.87
CA ALA A 455 3.95 -48.21 -22.06
C ALA A 455 3.15 -49.04 -21.05
N GLU A 456 3.60 -50.25 -20.79
CA GLU A 456 2.97 -51.13 -19.81
C GLU A 456 3.16 -50.63 -18.37
N GLN A 457 4.35 -50.12 -18.03
CA GLN A 457 4.62 -49.53 -16.72
C GLN A 457 3.87 -48.19 -16.55
N THR A 458 3.81 -47.34 -17.58
CA THR A 458 3.08 -46.06 -17.53
C THR A 458 1.58 -46.31 -17.47
N GLY A 459 1.06 -47.25 -18.25
CA GLY A 459 -0.35 -47.68 -18.17
C GLY A 459 -0.72 -48.18 -16.75
N ASN A 460 0.16 -48.93 -16.12
CA ASN A 460 0.00 -49.42 -14.76
C ASN A 460 0.06 -48.28 -13.72
N ILE A 461 0.92 -47.28 -13.92
CA ILE A 461 1.00 -46.10 -13.04
C ILE A 461 -0.25 -45.22 -13.20
N ILE A 462 -0.71 -45.00 -14.43
CA ILE A 462 -1.95 -44.28 -14.71
C ILE A 462 -3.16 -44.99 -14.09
N ALA A 463 -3.25 -46.31 -14.27
CA ALA A 463 -4.30 -47.12 -13.64
C ALA A 463 -4.27 -47.05 -12.09
N LYS A 464 -3.09 -47.10 -11.48
CA LYS A 464 -2.93 -46.97 -10.01
C LYS A 464 -3.30 -45.56 -9.50
N ASN A 465 -2.98 -44.50 -10.24
CA ASN A 465 -3.33 -43.15 -9.86
C ASN A 465 -4.82 -42.87 -10.05
N LEU A 466 -5.43 -43.45 -11.08
CA LEU A 466 -6.88 -43.42 -11.27
C LEU A 466 -7.64 -44.11 -10.13
N VAL A 467 -7.15 -45.29 -9.68
CA VAL A 467 -7.71 -46.00 -8.55
C VAL A 467 -7.54 -45.19 -7.26
N ARG A 468 -6.36 -44.61 -7.01
CA ARG A 468 -6.14 -43.74 -5.84
C ARG A 468 -7.00 -42.47 -5.84
N SER A 469 -7.18 -41.84 -7.00
CA SER A 469 -8.03 -40.66 -7.10
C SER A 469 -9.51 -40.96 -6.91
N THR A 470 -9.97 -42.12 -7.41
CA THR A 470 -11.35 -42.60 -7.17
C THR A 470 -11.55 -43.06 -5.71
N GLU A 471 -10.55 -43.67 -5.07
CA GLU A 471 -10.59 -43.99 -3.64
C GLU A 471 -10.58 -42.73 -2.78
N ALA A 472 -9.77 -41.71 -3.09
CA ALA A 472 -9.76 -40.41 -2.41
C ALA A 472 -11.08 -39.66 -2.57
N GLN A 473 -11.67 -39.66 -3.77
CA GLN A 473 -13.00 -39.09 -4.02
C GLN A 473 -14.11 -39.87 -3.31
N ALA A 474 -14.02 -41.21 -3.25
CA ALA A 474 -14.96 -42.03 -2.50
C ALA A 474 -14.89 -41.77 -1.00
N HIS A 475 -13.69 -41.61 -0.45
CA HIS A 475 -13.50 -41.19 0.96
C HIS A 475 -14.03 -39.81 1.27
N GLN A 476 -13.78 -38.82 0.41
CA GLN A 476 -14.35 -37.47 0.56
C GLN A 476 -15.87 -37.45 0.49
N ASN A 477 -16.47 -38.23 -0.42
CA ASN A 477 -17.93 -38.35 -0.51
C ASN A 477 -18.51 -39.06 0.73
N HIS A 478 -17.80 -40.01 1.32
CA HIS A 478 -18.27 -40.68 2.55
C HIS A 478 -18.21 -39.77 3.78
N GLU A 479 -17.17 -38.92 3.92
CA GLU A 479 -17.09 -37.93 5.01
C GLU A 479 -18.15 -36.84 4.84
N THR A 480 -18.41 -36.40 3.60
CA THR A 480 -19.43 -35.39 3.32
C THR A 480 -20.85 -35.91 3.60
N VAL A 481 -21.13 -37.18 3.27
CA VAL A 481 -22.43 -37.81 3.59
C VAL A 481 -22.58 -38.02 5.09
N LEU A 482 -21.50 -38.39 5.82
CA LEU A 482 -21.51 -38.51 7.29
C LEU A 482 -21.66 -37.16 7.99
N SER A 483 -21.16 -36.07 7.40
CA SER A 483 -21.34 -34.71 7.93
C SER A 483 -22.75 -34.14 7.70
N LEU A 484 -23.47 -34.63 6.68
CA LEU A 484 -24.85 -34.27 6.38
C LEU A 484 -25.89 -35.11 7.15
N LEU A 485 -25.46 -36.19 7.78
CA LEU A 485 -26.30 -37.09 8.61
C LEU A 485 -26.14 -36.85 10.13
N LYS A 486 -25.30 -35.88 10.54
CA LYS A 486 -25.19 -35.33 11.90
C LYS A 486 -25.87 -33.96 11.98
#